data_cf6f41de4d9d50b55e8f124ae900785a
#
_entry.id   cf6f41de4d9d50b55e8f124ae900785a
#
_cell.length_a   1.000
_cell.length_b   1.000
_cell.length_c   1.000
_cell.angle_alpha   90.00
_cell.angle_beta   90.00
_cell.angle_gamma   90.00
#
_symmetry.space_group_name_H-M   'P 1'
#
loop_
_entity.id
_entity.type
_entity.pdbx_description
1 polymer ?
#
loop_
_entity_poly.entity_id
_entity_poly.type
_entity_poly.pdbx_seq_one_letter_code
_entity_poly.pdbx_strand_id
1 'polypeptide(L)'
;MSPRFERWLDPRAPVARGEGYEVEVHSGRHQGVANTRAISTGRTLFAIRVDGEKRVELEVPCGQRTFLVIVSGAGRIEGDDTVVKTDDIVWFKSVDGEEPVLLGLEADVELRALLYSEASLA
;
A
#
# COMPACT_ATOMS: atom_id res chain seq x y z
N MET A 1 6.30 7.02 16.20
CA MET A 1 6.86 6.38 14.99
C MET A 1 8.38 6.34 15.08
N SER A 2 8.97 5.27 14.61
CA SER A 2 10.42 5.12 14.63
C SER A 2 11.11 6.12 13.71
N PRO A 3 12.20 6.81 14.14
CA PRO A 3 12.96 7.70 13.24
C PRO A 3 13.47 7.03 11.96
N ARG A 4 13.72 5.73 12.00
CA ARG A 4 14.10 4.96 10.80
C ARG A 4 13.01 4.99 9.76
N PHE A 5 11.78 4.91 10.18
CA PHE A 5 10.63 4.86 9.30
C PHE A 5 10.49 6.16 8.52
N GLU A 6 10.68 7.28 9.20
CA GLU A 6 10.56 8.60 8.58
C GLU A 6 11.60 8.84 7.50
N ARG A 7 12.79 8.24 7.62
CA ARG A 7 13.84 8.38 6.61
C ARG A 7 13.50 7.73 5.28
N TRP A 8 12.59 6.76 5.27
CA TRP A 8 12.22 6.04 4.06
C TRP A 8 11.11 6.74 3.29
N LEU A 9 10.44 7.67 3.93
CA LEU A 9 9.33 8.39 3.33
C LEU A 9 9.82 9.71 2.74
N ASP A 10 9.47 9.94 1.47
CA ASP A 10 9.79 11.19 0.78
C ASP A 10 8.72 12.22 1.11
N PRO A 11 9.04 13.34 1.81
CA PRO A 11 8.03 14.35 2.13
C PRO A 11 7.46 15.05 0.90
N ARG A 12 8.09 14.85 -0.27
CA ARG A 12 7.61 15.41 -1.53
C ARG A 12 6.99 14.37 -2.44
N ALA A 13 6.65 13.20 -1.88
CA ALA A 13 6.02 12.14 -2.66
C ALA A 13 4.69 12.61 -3.23
N PRO A 14 4.39 12.29 -4.49
CA PRO A 14 3.08 12.61 -5.06
C PRO A 14 1.98 11.82 -4.33
N VAL A 15 0.79 12.42 -4.28
CA VAL A 15 -0.34 11.85 -3.55
C VAL A 15 -1.50 11.60 -4.50
N ALA A 16 -2.03 10.38 -4.48
CA ALA A 16 -3.29 10.04 -5.13
C ALA A 16 -4.40 10.18 -4.09
N ARG A 17 -5.37 11.03 -4.36
CA ARG A 17 -6.51 11.26 -3.46
C ARG A 17 -7.80 10.79 -4.09
N GLY A 18 -8.67 10.24 -3.26
CA GLY A 18 -10.02 9.89 -3.63
C GLY A 18 -10.97 10.18 -2.48
N GLU A 19 -12.20 9.73 -2.61
CA GLU A 19 -13.18 9.91 -1.55
C GLU A 19 -12.84 9.03 -0.35
N GLY A 20 -12.40 9.70 0.72
CA GLY A 20 -12.11 9.02 1.98
C GLY A 20 -10.75 8.34 2.05
N TYR A 21 -9.82 8.64 1.12
CA TYR A 21 -8.48 8.05 1.20
C TYR A 21 -7.42 8.94 0.57
N GLU A 22 -6.19 8.71 1.00
CA GLU A 22 -4.99 9.27 0.38
C GLU A 22 -3.93 8.18 0.27
N VAL A 23 -3.25 8.13 -0.87
CA VAL A 23 -2.12 7.22 -1.09
C VAL A 23 -0.91 8.07 -1.50
N GLU A 24 0.10 8.12 -0.64
CA GLU A 24 1.37 8.76 -0.97
C GLU A 24 2.23 7.74 -1.72
N VAL A 25 2.61 8.08 -2.94
CA VAL A 25 3.40 7.18 -3.79
C VAL A 25 4.88 7.48 -3.60
N HIS A 26 5.52 6.76 -2.71
CA HIS A 26 6.95 6.91 -2.44
C HIS A 26 7.81 6.17 -3.46
N SER A 27 7.29 5.10 -4.03
CA SER A 27 7.92 4.35 -5.10
C SER A 27 6.83 3.61 -5.86
N GLY A 28 6.96 3.54 -7.18
CA GLY A 28 6.00 2.82 -8.02
C GLY A 28 4.91 3.73 -8.56
N ARG A 29 3.73 3.15 -8.80
CA ARG A 29 2.62 3.85 -9.44
C ARG A 29 1.28 3.40 -8.85
N HIS A 30 0.39 4.37 -8.67
CA HIS A 30 -0.98 4.11 -8.24
C HIS A 30 -1.93 5.09 -8.93
N GLN A 31 -2.95 4.56 -9.64
CA GLN A 31 -3.98 5.37 -10.33
C GLN A 31 -3.40 6.48 -11.20
N GLY A 32 -2.36 6.17 -11.97
CA GLY A 32 -1.70 7.14 -12.82
C GLY A 32 -0.72 8.08 -12.11
N VAL A 33 -0.67 8.05 -10.77
CA VAL A 33 0.31 8.81 -9.99
C VAL A 33 1.57 7.96 -9.83
N ALA A 34 2.71 8.51 -10.21
CA ALA A 34 3.98 7.80 -10.15
C ALA A 34 5.05 8.67 -9.50
N ASN A 35 5.93 8.05 -8.73
CA ASN A 35 7.12 8.72 -8.23
C ASN A 35 8.29 8.41 -9.17
N THR A 36 8.62 9.37 -10.02
CA THR A 36 9.64 9.18 -11.06
C THR A 36 11.04 9.03 -10.52
N ARG A 37 11.30 9.48 -9.29
CA ARG A 37 12.62 9.36 -8.68
C ARG A 37 12.97 7.93 -8.31
N ALA A 38 11.97 7.12 -8.02
CA ALA A 38 12.16 5.77 -7.50
C ALA A 38 11.70 4.68 -8.47
N ILE A 39 11.22 5.05 -9.66
CA ILE A 39 10.59 4.12 -10.58
C ILE A 39 11.56 3.05 -11.10
N SER A 40 12.85 3.36 -11.13
CA SER A 40 13.87 2.44 -11.61
C SER A 40 14.26 1.36 -10.61
N THR A 41 13.75 1.41 -9.38
CA THR A 41 14.15 0.46 -8.33
C THR A 41 13.40 -0.86 -8.39
N GLY A 42 12.33 -0.95 -9.18
CA GLY A 42 11.46 -2.12 -9.21
C GLY A 42 10.71 -2.37 -7.92
N ARG A 43 10.64 -1.37 -7.06
CA ARG A 43 9.94 -1.44 -5.78
C ARG A 43 8.68 -0.61 -5.81
N THR A 44 7.72 -1.02 -4.99
CA THR A 44 6.50 -0.24 -4.73
C THR A 44 6.45 0.06 -3.24
N LEU A 45 6.22 1.32 -2.90
CA LEU A 45 6.05 1.75 -1.51
C LEU A 45 4.98 2.83 -1.47
N PHE A 46 3.86 2.50 -0.85
CA PHE A 46 2.76 3.43 -0.64
C PHE A 46 2.55 3.67 0.84
N ALA A 47 2.35 4.93 1.23
CA ALA A 47 1.83 5.27 2.55
C ALA A 47 0.35 5.61 2.37
N ILE A 48 -0.51 4.89 3.08
CA ILE A 48 -1.94 4.87 2.84
C ILE A 48 -2.69 5.36 4.07
N ARG A 49 -3.67 6.22 3.85
CA ARG A 49 -4.63 6.61 4.87
C ARG A 49 -6.04 6.39 4.31
N VAL A 50 -6.86 5.67 5.06
CA VAL A 50 -8.27 5.44 4.71
C VAL A 50 -9.13 5.92 5.87
N ASP A 51 -10.09 6.80 5.59
CA ASP A 51 -11.01 7.31 6.61
C ASP A 51 -11.95 6.19 7.06
N GLY A 52 -12.46 6.29 8.28
CA GLY A 52 -13.39 5.30 8.82
C GLY A 52 -14.58 5.09 7.91
N GLU A 53 -14.98 3.84 7.71
CA GLU A 53 -16.09 3.40 6.85
C GLU A 53 -15.87 3.66 5.36
N LYS A 54 -14.62 3.96 4.95
CA LYS A 54 -14.24 4.14 3.55
C LYS A 54 -13.31 3.03 3.11
N ARG A 55 -13.05 2.97 1.81
CA ARG A 55 -12.21 1.94 1.20
C ARG A 55 -11.31 2.52 0.12
N VAL A 56 -10.26 1.80 -0.19
CA VAL A 56 -9.36 2.12 -1.30
C VAL A 56 -9.00 0.82 -2.03
N GLU A 57 -8.81 0.92 -3.35
CA GLU A 57 -8.24 -0.16 -4.14
C GLU A 57 -6.80 0.20 -4.47
N LEU A 58 -5.89 -0.70 -4.14
CA LEU A 58 -4.46 -0.51 -4.36
C LEU A 58 -4.01 -1.38 -5.52
N GLU A 59 -3.25 -0.80 -6.43
CA GLU A 59 -2.66 -1.55 -7.54
C GLU A 59 -1.36 -2.19 -7.07
N VAL A 60 -1.29 -3.52 -7.13
CA VAL A 60 -0.11 -4.29 -6.74
C VAL A 60 0.42 -5.00 -7.97
N PRO A 61 1.70 -4.78 -8.33
CA PRO A 61 2.29 -5.47 -9.49
C PRO A 61 2.25 -6.98 -9.33
N CYS A 62 1.96 -7.69 -10.42
CA CYS A 62 2.02 -9.14 -10.43
C CYS A 62 3.45 -9.64 -10.26
N GLY A 63 3.59 -10.87 -9.76
CA GLY A 63 4.88 -11.54 -9.66
C GLY A 63 5.82 -10.97 -8.60
N GLN A 64 5.33 -10.08 -7.76
CA GLN A 64 6.12 -9.45 -6.71
C GLN A 64 5.70 -9.94 -5.33
N ARG A 65 6.68 -9.98 -4.43
CA ARG A 65 6.39 -10.24 -3.01
C ARG A 65 5.86 -8.94 -2.41
N THR A 66 4.72 -9.04 -1.77
CA THR A 66 4.01 -7.87 -1.25
C THR A 66 3.62 -8.08 0.20
N PHE A 67 3.80 -7.05 1.01
CA PHE A 67 3.24 -7.05 2.36
C PHE A 67 2.67 -5.69 2.71
N LEU A 68 1.71 -5.74 3.64
CA LEU A 68 1.00 -4.58 4.15
C LEU A 68 1.26 -4.49 5.65
N VAL A 69 1.76 -3.37 6.11
CA VAL A 69 1.98 -3.10 7.54
C VAL A 69 0.93 -2.13 8.02
N ILE A 70 0.16 -2.52 9.01
CA ILE A 70 -0.86 -1.64 9.60
C ILE A 70 -0.20 -0.79 10.69
N VAL A 71 -0.09 0.49 10.43
CA VAL A 71 0.56 1.44 11.35
C VAL A 71 -0.41 1.81 12.48
N SER A 72 -1.67 2.06 12.15
CA SER A 72 -2.69 2.40 13.13
C SER A 72 -4.08 2.14 12.57
N GLY A 73 -5.03 1.92 13.45
CA GLY A 73 -6.42 1.73 13.08
C GLY A 73 -6.83 0.28 12.97
N ALA A 74 -7.95 0.06 12.31
CA ALA A 74 -8.51 -1.28 12.09
C ALA A 74 -9.37 -1.30 10.84
N GLY A 75 -9.44 -2.45 10.21
CA GLY A 75 -10.23 -2.63 9.01
C GLY A 75 -10.16 -4.06 8.52
N ARG A 76 -10.36 -4.23 7.22
CA ARG A 76 -10.29 -5.56 6.61
C ARG A 76 -9.81 -5.48 5.18
N ILE A 77 -9.22 -6.56 4.73
CA ILE A 77 -8.82 -6.76 3.35
C ILE A 77 -9.97 -7.43 2.64
N GLU A 78 -10.44 -6.81 1.56
CA GLU A 78 -11.56 -7.35 0.78
C GLU A 78 -11.13 -8.62 0.04
N GLY A 79 -12.08 -9.48 -0.20
CA GLY A 79 -11.85 -10.75 -0.87
C GLY A 79 -11.97 -11.91 0.09
N ASP A 80 -11.03 -12.05 1.01
CA ASP A 80 -11.06 -13.11 2.03
C ASP A 80 -11.51 -12.62 3.41
N ASP A 81 -11.92 -11.36 3.51
CA ASP A 81 -12.39 -10.73 4.76
C ASP A 81 -11.39 -10.81 5.91
N THR A 82 -10.10 -10.77 5.60
CA THR A 82 -9.06 -10.76 6.62
C THR A 82 -9.15 -9.47 7.44
N VAL A 83 -9.38 -9.61 8.74
CA VAL A 83 -9.43 -8.47 9.67
C VAL A 83 -8.00 -8.06 10.03
N VAL A 84 -7.74 -6.76 10.00
CA VAL A 84 -6.43 -6.20 10.32
C VAL A 84 -6.54 -5.10 11.35
N LYS A 85 -5.50 -4.93 12.13
CA LYS A 85 -5.43 -3.91 13.19
C LYS A 85 -3.99 -3.44 13.35
N THR A 86 -3.81 -2.44 14.19
CA THR A 86 -2.49 -1.85 14.50
C THR A 86 -1.44 -2.94 14.74
N ASP A 87 -0.27 -2.76 14.14
CA ASP A 87 0.91 -3.62 14.20
C ASP A 87 0.80 -4.94 13.42
N ASP A 88 -0.32 -5.22 12.77
CA ASP A 88 -0.42 -6.40 11.91
C ASP A 88 0.44 -6.24 10.65
N ILE A 89 1.03 -7.36 10.23
CA ILE A 89 1.75 -7.45 8.96
C ILE A 89 1.08 -8.56 8.15
N VAL A 90 0.62 -8.23 6.97
CA VAL A 90 -0.07 -9.18 6.10
C VAL A 90 0.81 -9.46 4.88
N TRP A 91 1.10 -10.71 4.63
CA TRP A 91 1.86 -11.15 3.47
C TRP A 91 0.91 -11.63 2.39
N PHE A 92 1.16 -11.22 1.17
CA PHE A 92 0.37 -11.63 0.01
C PHE A 92 1.23 -12.55 -0.85
N LYS A 93 0.61 -13.65 -1.32
CA LYS A 93 1.27 -14.52 -2.29
C LYS A 93 1.40 -13.76 -3.60
N SER A 94 2.53 -13.92 -4.27
CA SER A 94 2.68 -13.40 -5.61
C SER A 94 1.70 -14.11 -6.55
N VAL A 95 1.10 -13.33 -7.45
CA VAL A 95 0.17 -13.85 -8.44
C VAL A 95 0.84 -13.74 -9.81
N ASP A 96 0.90 -14.85 -10.52
CA ASP A 96 1.44 -14.85 -11.87
C ASP A 96 0.47 -14.16 -12.82
N GLY A 97 1.00 -13.34 -13.71
CA GLY A 97 0.19 -12.61 -14.68
C GLY A 97 0.91 -11.38 -15.19
N GLU A 98 0.28 -10.70 -16.12
CA GLU A 98 0.82 -9.49 -16.73
C GLU A 98 0.16 -8.21 -16.21
N GLU A 99 -1.02 -8.33 -15.63
CA GLU A 99 -1.79 -7.18 -15.16
C GLU A 99 -1.66 -7.00 -13.65
N PRO A 100 -1.69 -5.75 -13.14
CA PRO A 100 -1.69 -5.50 -11.71
C PRO A 100 -2.89 -6.15 -11.03
N VAL A 101 -2.68 -6.58 -9.80
CA VAL A 101 -3.76 -7.09 -8.95
C VAL A 101 -4.31 -5.94 -8.12
N LEU A 102 -5.63 -5.87 -8.01
CA LEU A 102 -6.27 -4.87 -7.17
C LEU A 102 -6.50 -5.43 -5.78
N LEU A 103 -5.98 -4.73 -4.79
CA LEU A 103 -6.14 -5.06 -3.38
C LEU A 103 -7.10 -4.06 -2.75
N GLY A 104 -8.28 -4.52 -2.32
CA GLY A 104 -9.24 -3.68 -1.62
C GLY A 104 -8.93 -3.63 -0.13
N LEU A 105 -8.92 -2.44 0.44
CA LEU A 105 -8.70 -2.22 1.86
C LEU A 105 -9.82 -1.33 2.38
N GLU A 106 -10.57 -1.83 3.35
CA GLU A 106 -11.69 -1.12 3.96
C GLU A 106 -11.35 -0.79 5.42
N ALA A 107 -11.60 0.44 5.82
CA ALA A 107 -11.34 0.87 7.19
C ALA A 107 -12.62 0.82 8.02
N ASP A 108 -12.53 0.30 9.24
CA ASP A 108 -13.60 0.40 10.23
C ASP A 108 -13.48 1.70 11.01
N VAL A 109 -12.25 2.03 11.38
CA VAL A 109 -11.85 3.34 11.91
C VAL A 109 -10.71 3.83 11.05
N GLU A 110 -10.31 5.10 11.17
CA GLU A 110 -9.21 5.62 10.36
C GLU A 110 -8.03 4.66 10.39
N LEU A 111 -7.61 4.22 9.21
CA LEU A 111 -6.58 3.23 9.06
C LEU A 111 -5.39 3.83 8.33
N ARG A 112 -4.21 3.63 8.87
CA ARG A 112 -2.95 4.02 8.24
C ARG A 112 -2.10 2.79 8.02
N ALA A 113 -1.57 2.64 6.84
CA ALA A 113 -0.83 1.45 6.44
C ALA A 113 0.29 1.79 5.48
N LEU A 114 1.23 0.85 5.35
CA LEU A 114 2.29 0.92 4.36
C LEU A 114 2.22 -0.34 3.52
N LEU A 115 2.20 -0.17 2.22
CA LEU A 115 2.29 -1.28 1.27
C LEU A 115 3.68 -1.30 0.67
N TYR A 116 4.35 -2.43 0.77
CA TYR A 116 5.66 -2.64 0.17
C TYR A 116 5.62 -3.84 -0.75
N SER A 117 6.19 -3.68 -1.93
CA SER A 117 6.28 -4.77 -2.91
C SER A 117 7.61 -4.67 -3.63
N GLU A 118 8.24 -5.82 -3.89
CA GLU A 118 9.49 -5.86 -4.65
C GLU A 118 9.52 -7.07 -5.57
N ALA A 119 10.22 -6.91 -6.68
CA ALA A 119 10.38 -8.00 -7.62
C ALA A 119 11.15 -9.16 -6.97
N SER A 120 10.68 -10.38 -7.26
CA SER A 120 11.39 -11.58 -6.83
C SER A 120 12.70 -11.70 -7.60
N LEU A 121 13.77 -12.00 -6.88
CA LEU A 121 15.10 -12.20 -7.46
C LEU A 121 15.35 -13.66 -7.87
N ALA A 122 14.30 -14.41 -8.09
CA ALA A 122 14.44 -15.82 -8.48
C ALA A 122 15.03 -15.98 -9.86
#